data_81329e13410e169e4d3a3f190a9ed5f1
#
_entry.id   81329e13410e169e4d3a3f190a9ed5f1
#
_cell.length_a   1.000
_cell.length_b   1.000
_cell.length_c   1.000
_cell.angle_alpha   90.00
_cell.angle_beta   90.00
_cell.angle_gamma   90.00
#
_symmetry.space_group_name_H-M   'P 1'
#
loop_
_entity.id
_entity.type
_entity.pdbx_description
1 polymer ?
#
loop_
_entity_poly.entity_id
_entity_poly.type
_entity_poly.pdbx_seq_one_letter_code
_entity_poly.pdbx_strand_id
1 'polypeptide(L)'
;GMDDDNQIKVASQTYRQGGNDYWPGPLDNVRLNSLSGLNFNYGTTTSSICDQYDKHYVLLKEDVVEFVEYTNSSQPDIDFPGYVIPQSILDYPGNRVTDNFTNAFTGSDNQVETNPYYSLETLAPFRDVNGDGSYDPIYGDYPEYNLDNSLDCMNEDVLFGDQTLWWVYNDKGNSHTASGSVEALGLEIQAQAFAFATDDHINNMTFYNYKLINRSHNALNETYFGIWVDPDLGNYQDDFVGCDVGRGLGYCYN
;
A
#
# COMPACT_ATOMS: atom_id res chain seq x y z
N GLY A 1 -20.05 4.24 2.99
CA GLY A 1 -20.47 3.59 4.24
C GLY A 1 -21.07 4.58 5.23
N MET A 2 -21.43 4.09 6.37
CA MET A 2 -21.93 4.89 7.50
C MET A 2 -21.05 4.62 8.72
N ASP A 3 -20.79 5.68 9.51
CA ASP A 3 -20.13 5.52 10.80
C ASP A 3 -21.11 5.13 11.93
N ASP A 4 -20.62 5.02 13.15
CA ASP A 4 -21.42 4.63 14.32
C ASP A 4 -22.50 5.65 14.70
N ASP A 5 -22.37 6.89 14.24
CA ASP A 5 -23.37 7.96 14.42
C ASP A 5 -24.36 8.04 13.23
N ASN A 6 -24.34 7.07 12.33
CA ASN A 6 -25.12 7.01 11.09
C ASN A 6 -24.84 8.19 10.12
N GLN A 7 -23.66 8.79 10.20
CA GLN A 7 -23.23 9.78 9.23
C GLN A 7 -22.69 9.08 7.98
N ILE A 8 -23.13 9.56 6.83
CA ILE A 8 -22.64 9.04 5.54
C ILE A 8 -21.21 9.49 5.34
N LYS A 9 -20.32 8.53 5.09
CA LYS A 9 -18.90 8.74 4.76
C LYS A 9 -18.66 8.27 3.33
N VAL A 10 -18.12 9.17 2.50
CA VAL A 10 -17.80 8.91 1.10
C VAL A 10 -16.44 9.51 0.78
N ALA A 11 -15.63 8.79 0.04
CA ALA A 11 -14.42 9.29 -0.59
C ALA A 11 -14.47 8.97 -2.08
N SER A 12 -14.11 9.92 -2.93
CA SER A 12 -14.15 9.75 -4.38
C SER A 12 -13.11 10.59 -5.11
N GLN A 13 -12.82 10.16 -6.33
CA GLN A 13 -12.10 10.95 -7.32
C GLN A 13 -13.10 11.44 -8.36
N THR A 14 -13.15 12.76 -8.63
CA THR A 14 -13.99 13.30 -9.68
C THR A 14 -13.29 13.23 -11.03
N TYR A 15 -13.95 12.63 -12.00
CA TYR A 15 -13.43 12.58 -13.36
C TYR A 15 -13.31 13.96 -13.99
N ARG A 16 -12.11 14.35 -14.43
CA ARG A 16 -11.80 15.61 -15.13
C ARG A 16 -12.16 16.92 -14.39
N GLN A 17 -12.61 16.87 -13.15
CA GLN A 17 -13.08 18.08 -12.43
C GLN A 17 -12.15 18.52 -11.29
N GLY A 18 -11.03 17.85 -11.08
CA GLY A 18 -10.03 18.22 -10.10
C GLY A 18 -10.42 18.00 -8.63
N GLY A 19 -11.56 17.36 -8.37
CA GLY A 19 -11.93 16.94 -7.02
C GLY A 19 -11.23 15.62 -6.69
N ASN A 20 -10.49 15.63 -5.59
CA ASN A 20 -9.73 14.46 -5.13
C ASN A 20 -9.83 14.33 -3.63
N ASP A 21 -10.42 13.23 -3.16
CA ASP A 21 -10.47 12.91 -1.73
C ASP A 21 -9.34 11.94 -1.32
N TYR A 22 -8.48 11.52 -2.25
CA TYR A 22 -7.38 10.61 -1.99
C TYR A 22 -6.02 11.28 -2.12
N TRP A 23 -5.11 10.94 -1.20
CA TRP A 23 -3.78 11.52 -1.09
C TRP A 23 -2.74 10.41 -0.91
N PRO A 24 -1.53 10.56 -1.44
CA PRO A 24 -0.48 9.57 -1.26
C PRO A 24 -0.08 9.42 0.21
N GLY A 25 0.44 8.25 0.55
CA GLY A 25 1.02 7.97 1.84
C GLY A 25 0.14 7.20 2.82
N PRO A 26 0.79 6.57 3.81
CA PRO A 26 0.11 5.87 4.89
C PRO A 26 -0.51 6.85 5.90
N LEU A 27 -1.43 6.32 6.71
CA LEU A 27 -1.95 7.02 7.88
C LEU A 27 -1.20 6.61 9.14
N ASP A 28 -1.12 7.56 10.07
CA ASP A 28 -0.55 7.31 11.38
C ASP A 28 -1.35 6.24 12.13
N ASN A 29 -0.64 5.32 12.78
CA ASN A 29 -1.25 4.26 13.56
C ASN A 29 -1.06 4.46 15.08
N VAL A 30 -0.68 5.66 15.50
CA VAL A 30 -0.37 5.94 16.89
C VAL A 30 -1.63 5.92 17.75
N ARG A 31 -1.86 4.82 18.46
CA ARG A 31 -2.76 4.78 19.60
C ARG A 31 -2.07 5.43 20.79
N LEU A 32 -2.13 6.73 20.90
CA LEU A 32 -1.74 7.39 22.15
C LEU A 32 -2.67 6.95 23.27
N ASN A 33 -2.12 6.31 24.28
CA ASN A 33 -2.86 5.69 25.36
C ASN A 33 -3.59 6.76 26.19
N SER A 34 -4.88 6.53 26.51
CA SER A 34 -5.81 7.48 27.12
C SER A 34 -5.51 7.89 28.57
N LEU A 35 -4.44 7.41 29.16
CA LEU A 35 -4.10 7.69 30.57
C LEU A 35 -3.68 9.14 30.83
N SER A 36 -3.43 9.95 29.80
CA SER A 36 -2.94 11.34 29.95
C SER A 36 -3.90 12.41 29.45
N GLY A 37 -5.11 12.09 29.02
CA GLY A 37 -6.10 13.08 28.52
C GLY A 37 -5.69 13.74 27.19
N LEU A 38 -4.77 13.16 26.45
CA LEU A 38 -4.32 13.62 25.14
C LEU A 38 -5.27 13.16 24.04
N ASN A 39 -5.61 14.07 23.14
CA ASN A 39 -6.45 13.80 21.98
C ASN A 39 -5.82 12.71 21.10
N PHE A 40 -6.59 11.69 20.81
CA PHE A 40 -6.21 10.61 19.92
C PHE A 40 -6.28 11.08 18.45
N ASN A 41 -5.15 11.24 17.81
CA ASN A 41 -5.09 11.44 16.37
C ASN A 41 -4.88 10.09 15.67
N TYR A 42 -5.96 9.33 15.55
CA TYR A 42 -5.94 8.16 14.70
C TYR A 42 -6.00 8.56 13.22
N GLY A 43 -5.23 7.85 12.41
CA GLY A 43 -5.33 7.97 10.97
C GLY A 43 -5.08 9.40 10.50
N THR A 44 -4.01 10.03 10.95
CA THR A 44 -3.58 11.33 10.44
C THR A 44 -2.45 11.17 9.43
N THR A 45 -2.27 12.17 8.58
CA THR A 45 -1.14 12.31 7.67
C THR A 45 -0.67 13.75 7.63
N THR A 46 0.51 13.98 7.06
CA THR A 46 1.07 15.31 6.84
C THR A 46 1.48 15.46 5.38
N SER A 47 1.64 16.71 4.90
CA SER A 47 2.15 16.95 3.55
C SER A 47 3.54 16.32 3.34
N SER A 48 4.38 16.31 4.36
CA SER A 48 5.71 15.68 4.32
C SER A 48 5.62 14.17 4.05
N ILE A 49 4.67 13.48 4.69
CA ILE A 49 4.41 12.05 4.43
C ILE A 49 3.85 11.88 3.03
N CYS A 50 2.87 12.69 2.61
CA CYS A 50 2.33 12.62 1.26
C CYS A 50 3.43 12.75 0.20
N ASP A 51 4.33 13.73 0.35
CA ASP A 51 5.42 13.98 -0.60
C ASP A 51 6.41 12.80 -0.69
N GLN A 52 6.66 12.10 0.43
CA GLN A 52 7.56 10.94 0.45
C GLN A 52 6.99 9.72 -0.30
N TYR A 53 5.67 9.56 -0.26
CA TYR A 53 4.99 8.40 -0.84
C TYR A 53 4.24 8.71 -2.15
N ASP A 54 4.40 9.91 -2.72
CA ASP A 54 3.81 10.26 -4.02
C ASP A 54 4.57 9.62 -5.19
N LYS A 55 4.65 8.30 -5.14
CA LYS A 55 5.34 7.47 -6.15
C LYS A 55 4.83 6.03 -6.16
N HIS A 56 5.10 5.34 -7.25
CA HIS A 56 4.96 3.89 -7.34
C HIS A 56 6.33 3.24 -7.11
N TYR A 57 6.37 2.23 -6.25
CA TYR A 57 7.55 1.40 -6.02
C TYR A 57 7.52 0.25 -7.01
N VAL A 58 8.41 0.29 -7.98
CA VAL A 58 8.46 -0.69 -9.07
C VAL A 58 9.48 -1.76 -8.72
N LEU A 59 9.07 -3.02 -8.81
CA LEU A 59 9.91 -4.19 -8.58
C LEU A 59 9.87 -5.10 -9.80
N LEU A 60 11.01 -5.64 -10.16
CA LEU A 60 11.14 -6.75 -11.08
C LEU A 60 11.43 -8.02 -10.29
N LYS A 61 10.74 -9.10 -10.62
CA LYS A 61 10.95 -10.39 -9.97
C LYS A 61 12.40 -10.85 -10.11
N GLU A 62 13.01 -10.65 -11.29
CA GLU A 62 14.40 -11.00 -11.55
C GLU A 62 15.38 -10.31 -10.60
N ASP A 63 15.18 -9.01 -10.29
CA ASP A 63 16.01 -8.26 -9.34
C ASP A 63 15.94 -8.88 -7.95
N VAL A 64 14.74 -9.28 -7.51
CA VAL A 64 14.55 -9.90 -6.20
C VAL A 64 15.16 -11.29 -6.15
N VAL A 65 15.02 -12.09 -7.21
CA VAL A 65 15.64 -13.42 -7.32
C VAL A 65 17.16 -13.30 -7.24
N GLU A 66 17.78 -12.43 -8.04
CA GLU A 66 19.23 -12.24 -8.07
C GLU A 66 19.74 -11.75 -6.69
N PHE A 67 19.01 -10.85 -6.05
CA PHE A 67 19.35 -10.38 -4.70
C PHE A 67 19.32 -11.52 -3.67
N VAL A 68 18.30 -12.37 -3.70
CA VAL A 68 18.21 -13.53 -2.80
C VAL A 68 19.31 -14.55 -3.06
N GLU A 69 19.67 -14.80 -4.33
CA GLU A 69 20.78 -15.66 -4.68
C GLU A 69 22.12 -15.09 -4.21
N TYR A 70 22.32 -13.78 -4.40
CA TYR A 70 23.52 -13.05 -3.92
C TYR A 70 23.67 -13.17 -2.40
N THR A 71 22.62 -12.88 -1.64
CA THR A 71 22.66 -12.90 -0.16
C THR A 71 22.84 -14.30 0.41
N ASN A 72 22.37 -15.33 -0.29
CA ASN A 72 22.53 -16.73 0.12
C ASN A 72 23.84 -17.37 -0.35
N SER A 73 24.62 -16.69 -1.21
CA SER A 73 25.90 -17.24 -1.68
C SER A 73 26.93 -17.30 -0.55
N SER A 74 27.67 -18.39 -0.49
CA SER A 74 28.85 -18.51 0.39
C SER A 74 30.08 -17.76 -0.13
N GLN A 75 30.07 -17.33 -1.39
CA GLN A 75 31.17 -16.63 -2.09
C GLN A 75 30.63 -15.53 -3.02
N PRO A 76 29.86 -14.53 -2.48
CA PRO A 76 29.11 -13.58 -3.28
C PRO A 76 30.00 -12.77 -4.24
N ASP A 77 31.22 -12.40 -3.86
CA ASP A 77 32.15 -11.65 -4.71
C ASP A 77 32.67 -12.48 -5.92
N ILE A 78 32.59 -13.81 -5.82
CA ILE A 78 33.01 -14.71 -6.90
C ILE A 78 31.83 -15.06 -7.78
N ASP A 79 30.68 -15.38 -7.18
CA ASP A 79 29.49 -15.82 -7.88
C ASP A 79 28.79 -14.64 -8.59
N PHE A 80 28.86 -13.44 -7.98
CA PHE A 80 28.23 -12.20 -8.48
C PHE A 80 29.24 -11.04 -8.53
N PRO A 81 30.26 -11.11 -9.41
CA PRO A 81 31.34 -10.12 -9.42
C PRO A 81 30.81 -8.73 -9.80
N GLY A 82 30.95 -7.79 -8.86
CA GLY A 82 30.52 -6.40 -9.07
C GLY A 82 29.01 -6.17 -8.90
N TYR A 83 28.30 -7.10 -8.29
CA TYR A 83 26.88 -6.93 -7.96
C TYR A 83 26.64 -5.69 -7.10
N VAL A 84 25.59 -4.97 -7.42
CA VAL A 84 25.11 -3.81 -6.66
C VAL A 84 23.62 -4.04 -6.39
N ILE A 85 23.22 -3.93 -5.14
CA ILE A 85 21.79 -4.08 -4.77
C ILE A 85 20.97 -3.08 -5.59
N PRO A 86 19.94 -3.53 -6.31
CA PRO A 86 19.08 -2.65 -7.07
C PRO A 86 18.44 -1.56 -6.22
N GLN A 87 18.37 -0.34 -6.75
CA GLN A 87 17.78 0.78 -6.04
C GLN A 87 16.30 0.54 -5.71
N SER A 88 15.59 -0.24 -6.53
CA SER A 88 14.22 -0.68 -6.29
C SER A 88 14.05 -1.47 -4.99
N ILE A 89 15.06 -2.26 -4.62
CA ILE A 89 15.09 -3.03 -3.36
C ILE A 89 15.47 -2.10 -2.20
N LEU A 90 16.47 -1.22 -2.39
CA LEU A 90 16.89 -0.28 -1.35
C LEU A 90 15.79 0.72 -0.97
N ASP A 91 15.02 1.19 -1.95
CA ASP A 91 13.96 2.20 -1.76
C ASP A 91 12.61 1.58 -1.37
N TYR A 92 12.50 0.25 -1.33
CA TYR A 92 11.24 -0.43 -1.07
C TYR A 92 10.69 -0.05 0.31
N PRO A 93 9.39 0.29 0.43
CA PRO A 93 8.84 0.86 1.65
C PRO A 93 8.39 -0.22 2.66
N GLY A 94 9.28 -1.14 3.00
CA GLY A 94 8.99 -2.18 4.00
C GLY A 94 8.71 -1.60 5.38
N ASN A 95 9.39 -0.51 5.73
CA ASN A 95 9.17 0.20 6.99
C ASN A 95 8.17 1.35 6.81
N ARG A 96 7.31 1.52 7.80
CA ARG A 96 6.42 2.68 7.86
C ARG A 96 7.20 3.91 8.37
N VAL A 97 7.19 4.98 7.60
CA VAL A 97 7.69 6.29 8.04
C VAL A 97 6.49 7.15 8.43
N THR A 98 6.49 7.64 9.68
CA THR A 98 5.50 8.59 10.16
C THR A 98 6.21 9.74 10.87
N ASP A 99 5.66 10.95 10.79
CA ASP A 99 6.25 12.14 11.44
C ASP A 99 6.28 12.02 12.97
N ASN A 100 5.53 11.09 13.55
CA ASN A 100 5.37 10.90 14.98
C ASN A 100 6.25 9.80 15.58
N PHE A 101 7.04 9.09 14.79
CA PHE A 101 7.97 8.06 15.30
C PHE A 101 9.10 8.64 16.17
N THR A 102 9.35 9.93 16.09
CA THR A 102 10.38 10.61 16.91
C THR A 102 9.90 10.97 18.32
N ASN A 103 8.65 10.77 18.63
CA ASN A 103 8.15 11.00 19.98
C ASN A 103 8.40 9.77 20.86
N ALA A 104 9.68 9.55 21.17
CA ALA A 104 10.05 8.88 22.39
C ALA A 104 9.26 9.54 23.53
N PHE A 105 8.33 8.82 24.10
CA PHE A 105 7.59 9.27 25.27
C PHE A 105 8.61 9.46 26.40
N THR A 106 8.94 10.69 26.71
CA THR A 106 9.70 10.99 27.92
C THR A 106 8.71 10.87 29.07
N GLY A 107 8.79 9.76 29.80
CA GLY A 107 8.12 9.62 31.06
C GLY A 107 8.52 10.74 32.04
N SER A 108 7.78 10.91 33.11
CA SER A 108 8.03 11.92 34.16
C SER A 108 9.41 11.80 34.84
N ASP A 109 10.16 10.75 34.52
CA ASP A 109 11.51 10.43 35.01
C ASP A 109 12.62 10.62 33.96
N ASN A 110 12.30 11.22 32.79
CA ASN A 110 13.21 11.37 31.65
C ASN A 110 13.78 10.07 31.07
N GLN A 111 13.17 8.92 31.36
CA GLN A 111 13.51 7.69 30.70
C GLN A 111 12.74 7.58 29.37
N VAL A 112 13.45 7.18 28.33
CA VAL A 112 12.83 6.80 27.04
C VAL A 112 12.19 5.43 27.24
N GLU A 113 10.89 5.41 27.54
CA GLU A 113 10.14 4.18 27.53
C GLU A 113 9.84 3.82 26.07
N THR A 114 10.44 2.76 25.58
CA THR A 114 9.98 2.08 24.38
C THR A 114 8.62 1.50 24.69
N ASN A 115 7.57 2.10 24.12
CA ASN A 115 6.23 1.58 24.26
C ASN A 115 6.19 0.19 23.62
N PRO A 116 5.95 -0.91 24.36
CA PRO A 116 5.90 -2.27 23.80
C PRO A 116 4.73 -2.48 22.85
N TYR A 117 3.85 -1.50 22.69
CA TYR A 117 2.77 -1.46 21.69
C TYR A 117 3.17 -0.74 20.41
N TYR A 118 4.36 -0.14 20.33
CA TYR A 118 4.98 0.26 19.08
C TYR A 118 5.68 -0.98 18.50
N SER A 119 4.93 -1.88 17.93
CA SER A 119 5.52 -2.69 16.89
C SER A 119 5.92 -1.73 15.78
N LEU A 120 7.13 -1.83 15.29
CA LEU A 120 7.54 -1.26 14.00
C LEU A 120 6.53 -1.81 12.99
N GLU A 121 5.45 -1.05 12.72
CA GLU A 121 4.49 -1.53 11.77
C GLU A 121 5.15 -1.52 10.41
N THR A 122 5.23 -2.68 9.86
CA THR A 122 5.61 -2.88 8.47
C THR A 122 4.60 -2.18 7.57
N LEU A 123 5.02 -1.70 6.43
CA LEU A 123 4.12 -1.06 5.47
C LEU A 123 3.90 -1.98 4.27
N ALA A 124 4.87 -2.08 3.38
CA ALA A 124 4.82 -3.03 2.29
C ALA A 124 5.32 -4.41 2.75
N PRO A 125 4.82 -5.52 2.17
CA PRO A 125 5.20 -6.86 2.59
C PRO A 125 6.67 -7.15 2.28
N PHE A 126 7.41 -7.64 3.27
CA PHE A 126 8.82 -8.02 3.09
C PHE A 126 9.17 -9.27 3.88
N ARG A 127 10.22 -9.95 3.46
CA ARG A 127 10.84 -11.05 4.18
C ARG A 127 11.89 -10.50 5.12
N ASP A 128 11.60 -10.59 6.40
CA ASP A 128 12.52 -10.28 7.49
C ASP A 128 13.43 -11.51 7.73
N VAL A 129 14.66 -11.41 7.28
CA VAL A 129 15.62 -12.54 7.31
C VAL A 129 16.30 -12.64 8.67
N ASN A 130 16.58 -11.52 9.31
CA ASN A 130 17.25 -11.47 10.60
C ASN A 130 16.29 -11.50 11.80
N GLY A 131 14.97 -11.29 11.56
CA GLY A 131 13.92 -11.37 12.58
C GLY A 131 13.86 -10.16 13.51
N ASP A 132 14.34 -8.98 13.07
CA ASP A 132 14.37 -7.78 13.89
C ASP A 132 13.11 -6.89 13.72
N GLY A 133 12.24 -7.23 12.76
CA GLY A 133 10.99 -6.54 12.48
C GLY A 133 11.14 -5.27 11.65
N SER A 134 12.33 -4.97 11.15
CA SER A 134 12.63 -3.83 10.27
C SER A 134 13.04 -4.31 8.89
N TYR A 135 12.71 -3.55 7.86
CA TYR A 135 13.22 -3.80 6.52
C TYR A 135 14.59 -3.17 6.34
N ASP A 136 15.61 -3.99 6.20
CA ASP A 136 16.98 -3.56 5.92
C ASP A 136 17.67 -4.50 4.91
N PRO A 137 17.70 -4.15 3.62
CA PRO A 137 18.30 -4.98 2.59
C PRO A 137 19.80 -5.24 2.78
N ILE A 138 20.51 -4.38 3.53
CA ILE A 138 21.92 -4.59 3.83
C ILE A 138 22.15 -5.83 4.69
N TYR A 139 21.14 -6.19 5.50
CA TYR A 139 21.14 -7.40 6.32
C TYR A 139 20.43 -8.60 5.67
N GLY A 140 20.02 -8.44 4.39
CA GLY A 140 19.47 -9.53 3.59
C GLY A 140 17.97 -9.55 3.45
N ASP A 141 17.25 -8.57 4.01
CA ASP A 141 15.81 -8.46 3.86
C ASP A 141 15.42 -8.08 2.43
N TYR A 142 14.31 -8.62 1.96
CA TYR A 142 13.86 -8.38 0.59
C TYR A 142 12.34 -8.26 0.50
N PRO A 143 11.82 -7.56 -0.54
CA PRO A 143 10.39 -7.52 -0.81
C PRO A 143 9.82 -8.95 -0.87
N GLU A 144 8.75 -9.24 -0.10
CA GLU A 144 8.19 -10.59 -0.05
C GLU A 144 7.54 -10.95 -1.38
N TYR A 145 8.33 -11.58 -2.24
CA TYR A 145 7.93 -11.96 -3.58
C TYR A 145 7.63 -13.46 -3.66
N ASN A 146 6.60 -13.83 -4.43
CA ASN A 146 6.35 -15.25 -4.76
C ASN A 146 7.44 -15.75 -5.74
N LEU A 147 8.53 -16.26 -5.19
CA LEU A 147 9.68 -16.71 -5.95
C LEU A 147 9.50 -18.12 -6.53
N ASP A 148 8.70 -18.96 -5.89
CA ASP A 148 8.48 -20.36 -6.28
C ASP A 148 7.22 -20.57 -7.14
N ASN A 149 6.49 -19.50 -7.46
CA ASN A 149 5.22 -19.53 -8.17
C ASN A 149 4.15 -20.44 -7.53
N SER A 150 4.31 -20.78 -6.26
CA SER A 150 3.27 -21.46 -5.51
C SER A 150 2.11 -20.49 -5.26
N LEU A 151 0.91 -20.89 -5.68
CA LEU A 151 -0.30 -20.13 -5.35
C LEU A 151 -0.71 -20.50 -3.92
N ASP A 152 -0.19 -19.79 -2.95
CA ASP A 152 -0.71 -19.86 -1.59
C ASP A 152 -1.82 -18.82 -1.43
N CYS A 153 -3.06 -19.27 -1.58
CA CYS A 153 -4.24 -18.41 -1.39
C CYS A 153 -4.40 -17.88 0.05
N MET A 154 -3.54 -18.31 0.98
CA MET A 154 -3.55 -17.87 2.38
C MET A 154 -2.55 -16.75 2.64
N ASN A 155 -1.68 -16.43 1.70
CA ASN A 155 -0.68 -15.37 1.83
C ASN A 155 -1.06 -14.16 0.97
N GLU A 156 -1.92 -13.30 1.52
CA GLU A 156 -2.48 -12.15 0.82
C GLU A 156 -1.48 -10.99 0.61
N ASP A 157 -0.35 -11.02 1.31
CA ASP A 157 0.62 -9.93 1.31
C ASP A 157 1.78 -10.13 0.31
N VAL A 158 1.82 -11.26 -0.39
CA VAL A 158 2.89 -11.60 -1.34
C VAL A 158 2.76 -10.84 -2.65
N LEU A 159 3.88 -10.36 -3.18
CA LEU A 159 3.96 -9.74 -4.51
C LEU A 159 4.00 -10.80 -5.61
N PHE A 160 3.39 -10.49 -6.77
CA PHE A 160 3.24 -11.42 -7.89
C PHE A 160 3.71 -10.81 -9.22
N GLY A 161 3.80 -11.67 -10.24
CA GLY A 161 4.13 -11.29 -11.61
C GLY A 161 5.62 -11.14 -11.86
N ASP A 162 5.98 -10.85 -13.09
CA ASP A 162 7.37 -10.54 -13.45
C ASP A 162 7.71 -9.07 -13.15
N GLN A 163 6.69 -8.22 -13.15
CA GLN A 163 6.76 -6.84 -12.67
C GLN A 163 5.62 -6.56 -11.72
N THR A 164 5.94 -5.91 -10.61
CA THR A 164 4.96 -5.42 -9.62
C THR A 164 5.20 -3.96 -9.32
N LEU A 165 4.11 -3.21 -9.20
CA LEU A 165 4.08 -1.86 -8.66
C LEU A 165 3.35 -1.91 -7.32
N TRP A 166 3.90 -1.28 -6.32
CA TRP A 166 3.26 -1.12 -5.02
C TRP A 166 3.16 0.37 -4.66
N TRP A 167 2.04 0.79 -4.06
CA TRP A 167 1.86 2.15 -3.56
C TRP A 167 0.85 2.17 -2.42
N VAL A 168 0.84 3.28 -1.68
CA VAL A 168 -0.09 3.49 -0.57
C VAL A 168 -0.71 4.88 -0.68
N TYR A 169 -1.99 4.97 -0.36
CA TYR A 169 -2.72 6.22 -0.31
C TYR A 169 -3.80 6.19 0.77
N ASN A 170 -4.36 7.36 1.05
CA ASN A 170 -5.32 7.55 2.13
C ASN A 170 -6.38 8.59 1.73
N ASP A 171 -7.41 8.73 2.56
CA ASP A 171 -8.49 9.70 2.36
C ASP A 171 -8.48 10.86 3.40
N LYS A 172 -7.35 11.11 4.07
CA LYS A 172 -7.26 12.08 5.16
C LYS A 172 -6.60 13.41 4.80
N GLY A 173 -6.20 13.62 3.55
CA GLY A 173 -5.47 14.81 3.13
C GLY A 173 -6.32 16.09 3.08
N ASN A 174 -7.65 15.97 2.95
CA ASN A 174 -8.57 17.10 2.85
C ASN A 174 -9.97 16.78 3.37
N SER A 175 -10.82 17.80 3.41
CA SER A 175 -12.26 17.59 3.58
C SER A 175 -12.87 17.09 2.27
N HIS A 176 -13.75 16.08 2.36
CA HIS A 176 -14.33 15.38 1.22
C HIS A 176 -15.40 16.19 0.48
N THR A 177 -14.97 17.30 -0.13
CA THR A 177 -15.88 18.18 -0.89
C THR A 177 -16.26 17.58 -2.24
N ALA A 178 -15.40 16.76 -2.83
CA ALA A 178 -15.66 16.10 -4.11
C ALA A 178 -16.86 15.14 -4.04
N SER A 179 -17.00 14.43 -2.92
CA SER A 179 -18.09 13.48 -2.68
C SER A 179 -19.31 14.07 -1.97
N GLY A 180 -19.23 15.35 -1.54
CA GLY A 180 -20.28 16.00 -0.75
C GLY A 180 -20.34 15.56 0.72
N SER A 181 -19.37 14.75 1.17
CA SER A 181 -19.12 14.46 2.57
C SER A 181 -18.16 15.49 3.14
N VAL A 182 -18.30 15.82 4.44
CA VAL A 182 -17.40 16.80 5.08
C VAL A 182 -16.22 16.13 5.74
N GLU A 183 -16.39 14.88 6.18
CA GLU A 183 -15.39 14.17 6.96
C GLU A 183 -14.85 12.95 6.22
N ALA A 184 -13.55 12.73 6.38
CA ALA A 184 -12.86 11.58 5.85
C ALA A 184 -13.28 10.28 6.58
N LEU A 185 -13.14 9.14 5.88
CA LEU A 185 -13.37 7.82 6.48
C LEU A 185 -12.22 7.43 7.42
N GLY A 186 -10.99 7.84 7.10
CA GLY A 186 -9.78 7.38 7.78
C GLY A 186 -9.31 6.04 7.27
N LEU A 187 -9.38 5.84 5.97
CA LEU A 187 -8.89 4.65 5.28
C LEU A 187 -7.47 4.83 4.78
N GLU A 188 -6.65 3.83 5.04
CA GLU A 188 -5.39 3.60 4.35
C GLU A 188 -5.60 2.50 3.32
N ILE A 189 -5.18 2.73 2.09
CA ILE A 189 -5.28 1.79 1.00
C ILE A 189 -3.87 1.44 0.53
N GLN A 190 -3.47 0.21 0.72
CA GLN A 190 -2.26 -0.36 0.15
C GLN A 190 -2.65 -1.04 -1.16
N ALA A 191 -2.02 -0.65 -2.24
CA ALA A 191 -2.38 -1.09 -3.56
C ALA A 191 -1.18 -1.71 -4.27
N GLN A 192 -1.47 -2.71 -5.07
CA GLN A 192 -0.51 -3.46 -5.85
C GLN A 192 -1.07 -3.65 -7.27
N ALA A 193 -0.25 -3.41 -8.27
CA ALA A 193 -0.53 -3.80 -9.65
C ALA A 193 0.59 -4.72 -10.13
N PHE A 194 0.25 -5.77 -10.88
CA PHE A 194 1.26 -6.69 -11.39
C PHE A 194 0.88 -7.25 -12.75
N ALA A 195 1.88 -7.72 -13.48
CA ALA A 195 1.76 -8.30 -14.79
C ALA A 195 2.79 -9.42 -15.00
N PHE A 196 2.48 -10.27 -15.96
CA PHE A 196 3.32 -11.41 -16.33
C PHE A 196 3.82 -11.26 -17.77
N ALA A 197 5.08 -11.59 -18.01
CA ALA A 197 5.66 -11.70 -19.34
C ALA A 197 5.51 -13.16 -19.83
N THR A 198 4.43 -13.46 -20.54
CA THR A 198 4.11 -14.80 -21.03
C THR A 198 3.84 -14.79 -22.53
N ASP A 199 3.83 -15.96 -23.16
CA ASP A 199 3.51 -16.13 -24.59
C ASP A 199 2.00 -16.30 -24.85
N ASP A 200 1.16 -16.14 -23.83
CA ASP A 200 -0.29 -16.33 -23.91
C ASP A 200 -1.08 -15.04 -23.63
N HIS A 201 -2.38 -15.17 -23.41
CA HIS A 201 -3.28 -14.04 -23.16
C HIS A 201 -3.00 -13.31 -21.83
N ILE A 202 -2.33 -13.96 -20.88
CA ILE A 202 -1.99 -13.35 -19.58
C ILE A 202 -1.05 -12.18 -19.77
N ASN A 203 -0.19 -12.22 -20.80
CA ASN A 203 0.69 -11.11 -21.18
C ASN A 203 -0.06 -9.79 -21.48
N ASN A 204 -1.35 -9.87 -21.80
CA ASN A 204 -2.18 -8.69 -22.09
C ASN A 204 -3.06 -8.27 -20.87
N MET A 205 -2.81 -8.83 -19.71
CA MET A 205 -3.58 -8.59 -18.50
C MET A 205 -2.74 -7.84 -17.47
N THR A 206 -3.38 -6.93 -16.76
CA THR A 206 -2.86 -6.33 -15.54
C THR A 206 -3.79 -6.70 -14.39
N PHE A 207 -3.19 -7.05 -13.27
CA PHE A 207 -3.89 -7.48 -12.06
C PHE A 207 -3.73 -6.43 -10.99
N TYR A 208 -4.75 -6.25 -10.17
CA TYR A 208 -4.75 -5.27 -9.09
C TYR A 208 -5.21 -5.93 -7.80
N ASN A 209 -4.50 -5.63 -6.71
CA ASN A 209 -4.87 -6.02 -5.37
C ASN A 209 -4.96 -4.77 -4.49
N TYR A 210 -6.00 -4.67 -3.69
CA TYR A 210 -6.22 -3.54 -2.78
C TYR A 210 -6.47 -4.05 -1.37
N LYS A 211 -5.61 -3.66 -0.45
CA LYS A 211 -5.78 -3.91 0.99
C LYS A 211 -6.30 -2.62 1.63
N LEU A 212 -7.52 -2.69 2.16
CA LEU A 212 -8.19 -1.55 2.78
C LEU A 212 -8.09 -1.67 4.29
N ILE A 213 -7.55 -0.67 4.92
CA ILE A 213 -7.27 -0.66 6.35
C ILE A 213 -8.01 0.52 6.97
N ASN A 214 -8.93 0.23 7.88
CA ASN A 214 -9.59 1.27 8.67
C ASN A 214 -8.63 1.75 9.77
N ARG A 215 -8.12 2.96 9.61
CA ARG A 215 -7.25 3.65 10.58
C ARG A 215 -8.04 4.63 11.45
N SER A 216 -9.35 4.73 11.28
CA SER A 216 -10.19 5.55 12.13
C SER A 216 -10.59 4.80 13.41
N HIS A 217 -11.16 5.52 14.37
CA HIS A 217 -11.74 4.94 15.56
C HIS A 217 -13.20 4.50 15.36
N ASN A 218 -13.80 4.85 14.23
CA ASN A 218 -15.20 4.54 13.92
C ASN A 218 -15.31 3.20 13.19
N ALA A 219 -16.31 2.41 13.51
CA ALA A 219 -16.72 1.31 12.65
C ALA A 219 -17.37 1.86 11.39
N LEU A 220 -17.12 1.21 10.26
CA LEU A 220 -17.73 1.57 8.98
C LEU A 220 -18.75 0.49 8.62
N ASN A 221 -20.02 0.87 8.67
CA ASN A 221 -21.15 -0.03 8.39
C ASN A 221 -21.61 0.16 6.94
N GLU A 222 -22.15 -0.91 6.34
CA GLU A 222 -22.69 -0.90 4.98
C GLU A 222 -21.73 -0.24 3.97
N THR A 223 -20.46 -0.65 4.02
CA THR A 223 -19.41 -0.04 3.23
C THR A 223 -19.28 -0.73 1.88
N TYR A 224 -19.18 0.06 0.82
CA TYR A 224 -19.05 -0.40 -0.55
C TYR A 224 -17.80 0.22 -1.17
N PHE A 225 -17.05 -0.59 -1.91
CA PHE A 225 -15.92 -0.16 -2.71
C PHE A 225 -16.27 -0.32 -4.18
N GLY A 226 -15.94 0.68 -4.97
CA GLY A 226 -16.18 0.68 -6.40
C GLY A 226 -14.97 1.19 -7.16
N ILE A 227 -14.70 0.58 -8.29
CA ILE A 227 -13.73 1.06 -9.27
C ILE A 227 -14.54 1.64 -10.42
N TRP A 228 -14.21 2.88 -10.81
CA TRP A 228 -14.76 3.51 -11.99
C TRP A 228 -13.75 3.38 -13.13
N VAL A 229 -14.23 2.94 -14.29
CA VAL A 229 -13.40 2.74 -15.47
C VAL A 229 -14.09 3.42 -16.66
N ASP A 230 -13.32 4.16 -17.45
CA ASP A 230 -13.74 4.77 -18.70
C ASP A 230 -12.87 4.21 -19.84
N PRO A 231 -13.21 3.03 -20.36
CA PRO A 231 -12.41 2.37 -21.37
C PRO A 231 -12.67 2.98 -22.76
N ASP A 232 -11.60 3.23 -23.49
CA ASP A 232 -11.63 3.58 -24.92
C ASP A 232 -11.11 2.41 -25.75
N LEU A 233 -11.91 1.95 -26.72
CA LEU A 233 -11.57 0.85 -27.62
C LEU A 233 -11.47 1.37 -29.07
N GLY A 234 -10.30 1.85 -29.46
CA GLY A 234 -10.07 2.43 -30.79
C GLY A 234 -10.61 3.85 -30.90
N ASN A 235 -11.80 4.03 -31.46
CA ASN A 235 -12.42 5.35 -31.58
C ASN A 235 -13.40 5.57 -30.42
N TYR A 236 -13.10 6.51 -29.53
CA TYR A 236 -13.87 6.82 -28.31
C TYR A 236 -15.35 7.23 -28.57
N GLN A 237 -15.76 7.43 -29.81
CA GLN A 237 -17.11 7.89 -30.17
C GLN A 237 -18.08 6.75 -30.49
N ASP A 238 -17.59 5.52 -30.69
CA ASP A 238 -18.42 4.36 -31.03
C ASP A 238 -18.34 3.22 -30.00
N ASP A 239 -17.75 3.50 -28.84
CA ASP A 239 -17.62 2.55 -27.74
C ASP A 239 -18.94 2.36 -26.98
N PHE A 240 -19.18 1.10 -26.63
CA PHE A 240 -20.27 0.69 -25.75
C PHE A 240 -19.71 -0.08 -24.54
N VAL A 241 -20.38 0.08 -23.40
CA VAL A 241 -20.04 -0.66 -22.19
C VAL A 241 -21.16 -1.59 -21.80
N GLY A 242 -20.82 -2.74 -21.27
CA GLY A 242 -21.76 -3.72 -20.77
C GLY A 242 -21.28 -4.37 -19.48
N CYS A 243 -22.15 -5.12 -18.84
CA CYS A 243 -21.81 -5.90 -17.66
C CYS A 243 -22.46 -7.28 -17.70
N ASP A 244 -21.75 -8.27 -17.18
CA ASP A 244 -22.28 -9.59 -16.84
C ASP A 244 -22.26 -9.72 -15.32
N VAL A 245 -23.41 -9.45 -14.69
CA VAL A 245 -23.55 -9.47 -13.23
C VAL A 245 -23.27 -10.86 -12.66
N GLY A 246 -23.62 -11.92 -13.38
CA GLY A 246 -23.39 -13.30 -12.94
C GLY A 246 -21.93 -13.70 -12.85
N ARG A 247 -21.07 -13.04 -13.64
CA ARG A 247 -19.61 -13.24 -13.64
C ARG A 247 -18.84 -12.13 -12.94
N GLY A 248 -19.50 -11.06 -12.51
CA GLY A 248 -18.83 -9.88 -11.97
C GLY A 248 -17.95 -9.17 -12.99
N LEU A 249 -18.35 -9.14 -14.27
CA LEU A 249 -17.55 -8.68 -15.39
C LEU A 249 -18.14 -7.40 -15.99
N GLY A 250 -17.31 -6.35 -16.11
CA GLY A 250 -17.54 -5.22 -17.00
C GLY A 250 -16.77 -5.41 -18.31
N TYR A 251 -17.32 -4.99 -19.44
CA TYR A 251 -16.66 -5.09 -20.74
C TYR A 251 -16.98 -3.89 -21.63
N CYS A 252 -16.05 -3.60 -22.54
CA CYS A 252 -16.22 -2.60 -23.59
C CYS A 252 -16.22 -3.29 -24.95
N TYR A 253 -17.00 -2.77 -25.89
CA TYR A 253 -17.09 -3.26 -27.26
C TYR A 253 -17.49 -2.13 -28.22
N ASN A 254 -17.18 -2.29 -29.50
CA ASN A 254 -17.61 -1.43 -30.60
C ASN A 254 -18.10 -2.25 -31.79
#